data_9f689b02501406b0a407d3b2a6f9d7e6
#
_entry.id   9f689b02501406b0a407d3b2a6f9d7e6
#
_cell.length_a   1.000
_cell.length_b   1.000
_cell.length_c   1.000
_cell.angle_alpha   90.00
_cell.angle_beta   90.00
_cell.angle_gamma   90.00
#
_symmetry.space_group_name_H-M   'P 1'
#
loop_
_entity.id
_entity.type
_entity.pdbx_description
1 polymer ?
#
loop_
_entity_poly.entity_id
_entity_poly.type
_entity_poly.pdbx_seq_one_letter_code
_entity_poly.pdbx_strand_id
1 'polypeptide(L)'
;MQTRDLPWRAKSLKGVHEKMLWRDESTEATIALIKFEKGAGIPQPHLHASNQFMFCLEGRYEYTATGVVLTPGSFYCNPKGNVHGPTIAHEETVVVEMYDGPHYPVKPDWYSDEKDAH
;
A
#
# COMPACT_ATOMS: atom_id res chain seq x y z
N MET A 1 0.39 4.70 21.04
CA MET A 1 -0.76 4.07 20.35
C MET A 1 -0.46 2.58 20.14
N GLN A 2 -1.42 1.74 20.42
CA GLN A 2 -1.32 0.32 20.09
C GLN A 2 -2.12 0.07 18.81
N THR A 3 -1.44 -0.35 17.75
CA THR A 3 -2.10 -0.51 16.44
C THR A 3 -3.17 -1.61 16.44
N ARG A 4 -3.05 -2.60 17.33
CA ARG A 4 -4.09 -3.65 17.48
C ARG A 4 -5.43 -3.09 17.93
N ASP A 5 -5.45 -1.90 18.56
CA ASP A 5 -6.68 -1.26 19.04
C ASP A 5 -7.40 -0.50 17.93
N LEU A 6 -6.76 -0.31 16.78
CA LEU A 6 -7.39 0.31 15.61
C LEU A 6 -8.09 -0.76 14.77
N PRO A 7 -9.31 -0.50 14.29
CA PRO A 7 -9.97 -1.45 13.40
C PRO A 7 -9.33 -1.41 12.01
N TRP A 8 -9.31 -2.56 11.34
CA TRP A 8 -9.01 -2.61 9.91
C TRP A 8 -10.18 -2.01 9.13
N ARG A 9 -9.88 -1.14 8.18
CA ARG A 9 -10.88 -0.55 7.30
C ARG A 9 -10.68 -1.09 5.89
N ALA A 10 -11.74 -1.64 5.30
CA ALA A 10 -11.68 -2.13 3.93
C ALA A 10 -11.39 -0.98 2.96
N LYS A 11 -10.49 -1.22 2.02
CA LYS A 11 -10.22 -0.30 0.92
C LYS A 11 -11.07 -0.68 -0.29
N SER A 12 -10.93 0.06 -1.39
CA SER A 12 -11.72 -0.16 -2.61
C SER A 12 -11.41 -1.48 -3.30
N LEU A 13 -10.18 -1.97 -3.21
CA LEU A 13 -9.81 -3.28 -3.77
C LEU A 13 -10.17 -4.39 -2.78
N LYS A 14 -10.76 -5.47 -3.31
CA LYS A 14 -11.14 -6.63 -2.50
C LYS A 14 -9.91 -7.22 -1.82
N GLY A 15 -10.05 -7.53 -0.53
CA GLY A 15 -9.00 -8.16 0.24
C GLY A 15 -7.90 -7.22 0.70
N VAL A 16 -8.05 -5.91 0.48
CA VAL A 16 -7.08 -4.90 0.93
C VAL A 16 -7.70 -4.09 2.06
N HIS A 17 -6.98 -3.99 3.18
CA HIS A 17 -7.44 -3.32 4.39
C HIS A 17 -6.36 -2.37 4.91
N GLU A 18 -6.78 -1.36 5.66
CA GLU A 18 -5.89 -0.30 6.11
C GLU A 18 -6.14 0.09 7.55
N LYS A 19 -5.07 0.43 8.25
CA LYS A 19 -5.10 1.21 9.48
C LYS A 19 -4.27 2.46 9.26
N MET A 20 -4.90 3.63 9.19
CA MET A 20 -4.19 4.89 9.06
C MET A 20 -3.55 5.26 10.38
N LEU A 21 -2.22 5.43 10.40
CA LEU A 21 -1.46 5.74 11.61
C LEU A 21 -1.16 7.22 11.75
N TRP A 22 -0.85 7.88 10.62
CA TRP A 22 -0.47 9.30 10.64
C TRP A 22 -0.73 9.92 9.26
N ARG A 23 -1.09 11.18 9.27
CA ARG A 23 -1.34 11.95 8.06
C ARG A 23 -0.97 13.40 8.26
N ASP A 24 -0.31 14.00 7.26
CA ASP A 24 -0.05 15.44 7.21
C ASP A 24 -0.98 16.05 6.15
N GLU A 25 -1.92 16.88 6.59
CA GLU A 25 -2.90 17.48 5.69
C GLU A 25 -2.28 18.44 4.67
N SER A 26 -1.16 19.09 5.02
CA SER A 26 -0.54 20.08 4.13
C SER A 26 0.27 19.45 3.00
N THR A 27 0.89 18.30 3.24
CA THR A 27 1.71 17.59 2.25
C THR A 27 1.03 16.37 1.67
N GLU A 28 -0.04 15.89 2.30
CA GLU A 28 -0.71 14.63 2.03
C GLU A 28 0.17 13.40 2.29
N ALA A 29 1.26 13.57 3.04
CA ALA A 29 2.09 12.46 3.48
C ALA A 29 1.29 11.57 4.44
N THR A 30 1.53 10.26 4.39
CA THR A 30 0.81 9.28 5.20
C THR A 30 1.73 8.17 5.68
N ILE A 31 1.35 7.57 6.82
CA ILE A 31 1.91 6.30 7.29
C ILE A 31 0.72 5.41 7.67
N ALA A 32 0.69 4.22 7.11
CA ALA A 32 -0.41 3.28 7.32
C ALA A 32 0.08 1.84 7.41
N LEU A 33 -0.71 1.01 8.11
CA LEU A 33 -0.60 -0.44 7.97
C LEU A 33 -1.55 -0.87 6.87
N ILE A 34 -1.06 -1.67 5.94
CA ILE A 34 -1.87 -2.24 4.87
C ILE A 34 -1.83 -3.76 5.01
N LYS A 35 -2.99 -4.38 4.96
CA LYS A 35 -3.13 -5.83 4.95
C LYS A 35 -3.70 -6.28 3.62
N PHE A 36 -3.03 -7.25 3.01
CA PHE A 36 -3.50 -7.94 1.81
C PHE A 36 -3.86 -9.35 2.18
N GLU A 37 -5.11 -9.75 1.97
CA GLU A 37 -5.51 -11.15 2.10
C GLU A 37 -4.79 -11.96 1.02
N LYS A 38 -4.59 -13.25 1.26
CA LYS A 38 -3.99 -14.15 0.27
C LYS A 38 -4.74 -14.02 -1.07
N GLY A 39 -4.02 -13.79 -2.16
CA GLY A 39 -4.55 -13.60 -3.49
C GLY A 39 -4.92 -12.17 -3.84
N ALA A 40 -4.95 -11.26 -2.87
CA ALA A 40 -5.20 -9.84 -3.12
C ALA A 40 -3.94 -9.14 -3.64
N GLY A 41 -4.13 -7.98 -4.25
CA GLY A 41 -3.03 -7.17 -4.74
C GLY A 41 -3.54 -6.04 -5.62
N ILE A 42 -2.63 -5.34 -6.25
CA ILE A 42 -2.95 -4.25 -7.17
C ILE A 42 -3.00 -4.82 -8.59
N PRO A 43 -4.13 -4.65 -9.31
CA PRO A 43 -4.36 -5.40 -10.56
C PRO A 43 -3.56 -4.90 -11.77
N GLN A 44 -3.04 -3.68 -11.73
CA GLN A 44 -2.42 -3.05 -12.89
C GLN A 44 -1.11 -2.35 -12.53
N PRO A 45 -0.20 -2.18 -13.51
CA PRO A 45 0.92 -1.27 -13.34
C PRO A 45 0.43 0.15 -13.05
N HIS A 46 1.12 0.86 -12.18
CA HIS A 46 0.75 2.20 -11.77
C HIS A 46 1.97 2.98 -11.28
N LEU A 47 1.81 4.28 -11.13
CA LEU A 47 2.82 5.14 -10.54
C LEU A 47 2.21 6.02 -9.46
N HIS A 48 3.04 6.54 -8.59
CA HIS A 48 2.59 7.42 -7.50
C HIS A 48 3.09 8.85 -7.70
N ALA A 49 2.37 9.80 -7.09
CA ALA A 49 2.69 11.23 -7.16
C ALA A 49 3.74 11.65 -6.14
N SER A 50 4.21 10.72 -5.32
CA SER A 50 5.24 10.92 -4.30
C SER A 50 6.06 9.64 -4.13
N ASN A 51 7.08 9.70 -3.28
CA ASN A 51 7.88 8.52 -2.97
C ASN A 51 7.09 7.60 -2.04
N GLN A 52 7.12 6.30 -2.35
CA GLN A 52 6.50 5.26 -1.55
C GLN A 52 7.58 4.43 -0.88
N PHE A 53 7.39 4.17 0.41
CA PHE A 53 8.29 3.32 1.20
C PHE A 53 7.45 2.23 1.85
N MET A 54 7.89 0.98 1.74
CA MET A 54 7.20 -0.15 2.35
C MET A 54 8.16 -0.99 3.17
N PHE A 55 7.71 -1.39 4.35
CA PHE A 55 8.42 -2.34 5.19
C PHE A 55 7.49 -3.53 5.46
N CYS A 56 7.91 -4.72 5.05
CA CYS A 56 7.08 -5.92 5.22
C CYS A 56 7.23 -6.46 6.64
N LEU A 57 6.09 -6.64 7.32
CA LEU A 57 6.02 -7.21 8.66
C LEU A 57 5.71 -8.69 8.62
N GLU A 58 4.81 -9.11 7.72
CA GLU A 58 4.33 -10.48 7.61
C GLU A 58 4.02 -10.80 6.16
N GLY A 59 4.11 -12.07 5.80
CA GLY A 59 3.62 -12.58 4.54
C GLY A 59 4.62 -12.62 3.41
N ARG A 60 4.09 -12.65 2.19
CA ARG A 60 4.87 -12.72 0.96
C ARG A 60 4.12 -11.98 -0.15
N TYR A 61 4.73 -10.93 -0.66
CA TYR A 61 4.10 -10.00 -1.60
C TYR A 61 5.00 -9.80 -2.81
N GLU A 62 4.48 -10.06 -4.00
CA GLU A 62 5.28 -10.03 -5.22
C GLU A 62 4.84 -8.94 -6.18
N TYR A 63 5.81 -8.22 -6.74
CA TYR A 63 5.68 -7.37 -7.92
C TYR A 63 5.94 -8.25 -9.14
N THR A 64 4.88 -8.72 -9.80
CA THR A 64 4.97 -9.82 -10.77
C THR A 64 5.73 -9.45 -12.05
N ALA A 65 5.73 -8.19 -12.45
CA ALA A 65 6.45 -7.76 -13.66
C ALA A 65 7.98 -7.78 -13.49
N THR A 66 8.47 -7.61 -12.26
CA THR A 66 9.91 -7.54 -11.98
C THR A 66 10.43 -8.75 -11.20
N GLY A 67 9.53 -9.53 -10.59
CA GLY A 67 9.90 -10.64 -9.72
C GLY A 67 10.38 -10.21 -8.34
N VAL A 68 10.25 -8.94 -7.98
CA VAL A 68 10.60 -8.46 -6.63
C VAL A 68 9.60 -9.02 -5.63
N VAL A 69 10.10 -9.68 -4.58
CA VAL A 69 9.29 -10.30 -3.53
C VAL A 69 9.63 -9.70 -2.18
N LEU A 70 8.61 -9.23 -1.47
CA LEU A 70 8.75 -8.73 -0.10
C LEU A 70 8.37 -9.84 0.88
N THR A 71 9.26 -10.12 1.81
CA THR A 71 9.04 -11.04 2.93
C THR A 71 9.33 -10.30 4.23
N PRO A 72 9.02 -10.86 5.41
CA PRO A 72 9.25 -10.15 6.67
C PRO A 72 10.67 -9.61 6.78
N GLY A 73 10.79 -8.31 7.06
CA GLY A 73 12.07 -7.61 7.11
C GLY A 73 12.50 -6.93 5.81
N SER A 74 11.77 -7.15 4.71
CA SER A 74 12.08 -6.49 3.43
C SER A 74 11.70 -5.01 3.48
N PHE A 75 12.58 -4.17 2.96
CA PHE A 75 12.30 -2.76 2.71
C PHE A 75 12.23 -2.51 1.20
N TYR A 76 11.24 -1.74 0.74
CA TYR A 76 11.03 -1.44 -0.66
C TYR A 76 10.76 0.05 -0.83
N CYS A 77 11.49 0.68 -1.75
CA CYS A 77 11.26 2.08 -2.11
C CYS A 77 10.87 2.15 -3.58
N ASN A 78 9.75 2.83 -3.85
CA ASN A 78 9.34 3.16 -5.21
C ASN A 78 9.37 4.68 -5.37
N PRO A 79 10.37 5.22 -6.11
CA PRO A 79 10.48 6.67 -6.29
C PRO A 79 9.27 7.25 -7.01
N LYS A 80 8.97 8.52 -6.74
CA LYS A 80 7.94 9.29 -7.41
C LYS A 80 8.01 9.10 -8.94
N GLY A 81 6.89 8.81 -9.55
CA GLY A 81 6.77 8.67 -11.00
C GLY A 81 7.29 7.36 -11.58
N ASN A 82 7.88 6.49 -10.78
CA ASN A 82 8.33 5.19 -11.27
C ASN A 82 7.15 4.22 -11.34
N VAL A 83 6.96 3.60 -12.51
CA VAL A 83 5.91 2.62 -12.72
C VAL A 83 6.27 1.30 -12.04
N HIS A 84 5.33 0.74 -11.27
CA HIS A 84 5.48 -0.58 -10.66
C HIS A 84 4.13 -1.33 -10.63
N GLY A 85 4.17 -2.58 -10.21
CA GLY A 85 3.01 -3.47 -10.24
C GLY A 85 2.87 -4.15 -11.60
N PRO A 86 1.84 -5.02 -11.76
CA PRO A 86 0.87 -5.41 -10.74
C PRO A 86 1.50 -6.22 -9.60
N THR A 87 0.73 -6.45 -8.55
CA THR A 87 1.20 -7.16 -7.36
C THR A 87 0.24 -8.26 -6.95
N ILE A 88 0.74 -9.22 -6.19
CA ILE A 88 -0.08 -10.27 -5.59
C ILE A 88 0.49 -10.70 -4.23
N ALA A 89 -0.39 -10.90 -3.26
CA ALA A 89 -0.04 -11.48 -1.97
C ALA A 89 -0.16 -13.01 -2.08
N HIS A 90 0.96 -13.71 -1.96
CA HIS A 90 0.97 -15.18 -1.96
C HIS A 90 0.49 -15.76 -0.63
N GLU A 91 0.60 -14.96 0.42
CA GLU A 91 0.11 -15.24 1.76
C GLU A 91 -0.53 -13.96 2.28
N GLU A 92 -1.30 -14.04 3.36
CA GLU A 92 -1.76 -12.81 4.02
C GLU A 92 -0.54 -11.97 4.39
N THR A 93 -0.50 -10.74 3.91
CA THR A 93 0.66 -9.86 4.02
C THR A 93 0.28 -8.60 4.77
N VAL A 94 1.14 -8.17 5.69
CA VAL A 94 1.00 -6.89 6.39
C VAL A 94 2.28 -6.08 6.17
N VAL A 95 2.10 -4.85 5.68
CA VAL A 95 3.21 -3.92 5.45
C VAL A 95 2.95 -2.59 6.17
N VAL A 96 4.03 -1.92 6.55
CA VAL A 96 3.98 -0.48 6.85
C VAL A 96 4.21 0.23 5.54
N GLU A 97 3.29 1.11 5.15
CA GLU A 97 3.39 1.87 3.91
C GLU A 97 3.45 3.36 4.22
N MET A 98 4.43 4.03 3.66
CA MET A 98 4.65 5.46 3.84
C MET A 98 4.71 6.16 2.49
N TYR A 99 4.04 7.31 2.40
CA TYR A 99 4.16 8.22 1.27
C TYR A 99 4.60 9.58 1.78
N ASP A 100 5.52 10.23 1.09
CA ASP A 100 5.93 11.59 1.46
C ASP A 100 5.09 12.69 0.79
N GLY A 101 4.00 12.32 0.16
CA GLY A 101 3.05 13.20 -0.50
C GLY A 101 1.84 12.45 -1.04
N PRO A 102 1.12 12.99 -2.04
CA PRO A 102 -0.05 12.34 -2.62
C PRO A 102 0.25 10.97 -3.22
N HIS A 103 -0.74 10.05 -3.18
CA HIS A 103 -0.58 8.69 -3.69
C HIS A 103 -0.55 8.63 -5.21
N TYR A 104 -1.49 9.30 -5.89
CA TYR A 104 -1.63 9.20 -7.34
C TYR A 104 -1.71 10.56 -8.00
N PRO A 105 -1.02 10.77 -9.15
CA PRO A 105 -1.19 11.99 -9.94
C PRO A 105 -2.54 12.00 -10.65
N VAL A 106 -3.02 10.81 -11.06
CA VAL A 106 -4.37 10.58 -11.60
C VAL A 106 -4.88 9.33 -10.91
N LYS A 107 -6.06 9.42 -10.29
CA LYS A 107 -6.63 8.27 -9.57
C LYS A 107 -7.01 7.17 -10.55
N PRO A 108 -6.52 5.94 -10.32
CA PRO A 108 -6.89 4.81 -11.17
C PRO A 108 -8.35 4.39 -10.92
N ASP A 109 -8.93 3.61 -11.84
CA ASP A 109 -10.33 3.20 -11.80
C ASP A 109 -10.72 2.45 -10.52
N TRP A 110 -9.80 1.68 -9.95
CA TRP A 110 -10.08 0.92 -8.72
C TRP A 110 -10.02 1.78 -7.46
N TYR A 111 -9.53 3.01 -7.53
CA TYR A 111 -9.38 3.91 -6.38
C TYR A 111 -10.67 4.66 -6.14
N SER A 112 -11.21 4.58 -4.91
CA SER A 112 -12.42 5.26 -4.51
C SER A 112 -12.13 6.29 -3.42
N ASP A 113 -12.49 7.54 -3.65
CA ASP A 113 -12.32 8.61 -2.66
C ASP A 113 -13.10 8.32 -1.37
N GLU A 114 -14.27 7.69 -1.47
CA GLU A 114 -15.09 7.37 -0.31
C GLU A 114 -14.40 6.34 0.60
N LYS A 115 -13.75 5.34 0.02
CA LYS A 115 -13.10 4.25 0.78
C LYS A 115 -11.65 4.52 1.10
N ASP A 116 -10.94 5.26 0.24
CA ASP A 116 -9.50 5.46 0.36
C ASP A 116 -9.12 6.83 0.88
N ALA A 117 -10.08 7.72 1.11
CA ALA A 117 -9.85 9.03 1.72
C ALA A 117 -9.62 8.88 3.23
N HIS A 118 -8.80 9.73 3.78
CA HIS A 118 -8.39 9.65 5.19
C HIS A 118 -8.56 10.97 5.92
#